data_bf8124a46b337c6cf8b07552bd5e317e
#
_entry.id   bf8124a46b337c6cf8b07552bd5e317e
#
_cell.length_a   1.000
_cell.length_b   1.000
_cell.length_c   1.000
_cell.angle_alpha   90.00
_cell.angle_beta   90.00
_cell.angle_gamma   90.00
#
_symmetry.space_group_name_H-M   'P 1'
#
loop_
_entity.id
_entity.type
_entity.pdbx_description
1 polymer ?
#
loop_
_entity_poly.entity_id
_entity_poly.type
_entity_poly.pdbx_seq_one_letter_code
_entity_poly.pdbx_strand_id
1 'polypeptide(L)'
;MHPSNFRIVGFTERVRLEELVELGRRAAVPVFEDLGSGCLVDLSAYGFDEPVARASLETGASVVSFSGDKLLGGPQAGIIAGKRELVERIRRNPLFRALRVDKLTIAALEATLVTLLKGAHDEIPTLRMIRLSAEEIHRRSRAFVEKLHARLPAALAGEVEIEISEGQSVLGGGSTPAQVLATRVIRISSARHSAAQLESRLHLGKPPVVARIEEDRLVLDLRTVFPEQEPALVAALAATLQ
;
A
#
# COMPACT_ATOMS: atom_id res chain seq x y z
N MET A 1 -6.33 4.86 19.53
CA MET A 1 -5.51 3.81 18.86
C MET A 1 -6.15 3.48 17.53
N HIS A 2 -5.40 3.59 16.46
CA HIS A 2 -5.90 3.34 15.10
C HIS A 2 -6.13 1.84 14.86
N PRO A 3 -7.29 1.40 14.33
CA PRO A 3 -7.59 0.00 14.06
C PRO A 3 -6.94 -0.47 12.75
N SER A 4 -5.61 -0.48 12.70
CA SER A 4 -4.85 -0.76 11.48
C SER A 4 -4.90 -2.22 11.01
N ASN A 5 -5.20 -3.17 11.91
CA ASN A 5 -5.18 -4.61 11.63
C ASN A 5 -6.48 -5.34 11.97
N PHE A 6 -7.49 -4.62 12.45
CA PHE A 6 -8.77 -5.22 12.84
C PHE A 6 -9.93 -4.27 12.60
N ARG A 7 -11.12 -4.83 12.46
CA ARG A 7 -12.38 -4.11 12.44
C ARG A 7 -13.26 -4.60 13.56
N ILE A 8 -13.82 -3.67 14.34
CA ILE A 8 -14.84 -3.99 15.32
C ILE A 8 -16.19 -3.92 14.61
N VAL A 9 -16.95 -5.02 14.64
CA VAL A 9 -18.27 -5.14 14.02
C VAL A 9 -19.29 -5.38 15.12
N GLY A 10 -20.41 -4.67 15.08
CA GLY A 10 -21.51 -4.78 16.05
C GLY A 10 -21.95 -3.42 16.57
N PHE A 11 -22.59 -3.40 17.73
CA PHE A 11 -23.06 -2.19 18.38
C PHE A 11 -21.87 -1.43 19.02
N THR A 12 -21.10 -0.73 18.18
CA THR A 12 -19.94 0.04 18.63
C THR A 12 -20.05 1.47 18.14
N GLU A 13 -19.68 2.40 19.01
CA GLU A 13 -19.57 3.82 18.70
C GLU A 13 -18.13 4.28 18.90
N ARG A 14 -17.67 5.17 18.02
CA ARG A 14 -16.36 5.83 18.16
C ARG A 14 -16.57 7.27 18.60
N VAL A 15 -15.87 7.66 19.64
CA VAL A 15 -15.81 9.07 20.04
C VAL A 15 -15.09 9.85 18.94
N ARG A 16 -15.67 10.96 18.51
CA ARG A 16 -15.06 11.84 17.51
C ARG A 16 -13.89 12.61 18.12
N LEU A 17 -12.91 12.95 17.29
CA LEU A 17 -11.72 13.68 17.74
C LEU A 17 -12.09 15.03 18.37
N GLU A 18 -13.06 15.75 17.78
CA GLU A 18 -13.55 17.03 18.28
C GLU A 18 -14.05 16.94 19.73
N GLU A 19 -14.76 15.85 20.07
CA GLU A 19 -15.29 15.62 21.42
C GLU A 19 -14.17 15.35 22.42
N LEU A 20 -13.14 14.59 22.00
CA LEU A 20 -11.94 14.35 22.81
C LEU A 20 -11.14 15.63 23.04
N VAL A 21 -11.00 16.45 22.00
CA VAL A 21 -10.30 17.74 22.08
C VAL A 21 -11.02 18.68 23.05
N GLU A 22 -12.36 18.75 22.98
CA GLU A 22 -13.15 19.57 23.90
C GLU A 22 -13.04 19.07 25.35
N LEU A 23 -13.05 17.74 25.54
CA LEU A 23 -12.84 17.14 26.86
C LEU A 23 -11.43 17.47 27.38
N GLY A 24 -10.41 17.34 26.55
CA GLY A 24 -9.02 17.67 26.89
C GLY A 24 -8.85 19.14 27.26
N ARG A 25 -9.53 20.05 26.55
CA ARG A 25 -9.54 21.46 26.85
C ARG A 25 -10.16 21.76 28.24
N ARG A 26 -11.30 21.14 28.53
CA ARG A 26 -11.97 21.30 29.85
C ARG A 26 -11.16 20.73 31.00
N ALA A 27 -10.49 19.60 30.76
CA ALA A 27 -9.68 18.93 31.78
C ALA A 27 -8.24 19.48 31.89
N ALA A 28 -7.86 20.45 31.04
CA ALA A 28 -6.50 20.98 30.92
C ALA A 28 -5.43 19.89 30.65
N VAL A 29 -5.78 18.86 29.88
CA VAL A 29 -4.85 17.77 29.48
C VAL A 29 -4.66 17.75 27.95
N PRO A 30 -3.44 17.45 27.47
CA PRO A 30 -3.21 17.33 26.03
C PRO A 30 -3.90 16.07 25.47
N VAL A 31 -4.43 16.18 24.24
CA VAL A 31 -4.99 15.06 23.48
C VAL A 31 -3.91 14.52 22.56
N PHE A 32 -3.67 13.22 22.66
CA PHE A 32 -2.78 12.46 21.79
C PHE A 32 -3.60 11.51 20.91
N GLU A 33 -3.35 11.54 19.60
CA GLU A 33 -3.97 10.65 18.65
C GLU A 33 -2.91 9.78 17.93
N ASP A 34 -3.11 8.48 17.96
CA ASP A 34 -2.30 7.52 17.21
C ASP A 34 -3.02 7.17 15.91
N LEU A 35 -2.54 7.71 14.80
CA LEU A 35 -3.12 7.54 13.47
C LEU A 35 -2.73 6.22 12.81
N GLY A 36 -1.58 5.67 13.17
CA GLY A 36 -1.09 4.38 12.71
C GLY A 36 -0.76 4.29 11.22
N SER A 37 -1.64 4.71 10.31
CA SER A 37 -1.49 4.53 8.86
C SER A 37 -0.45 5.43 8.20
N GLY A 38 -0.15 6.60 8.77
CA GLY A 38 0.79 7.56 8.20
C GLY A 38 0.24 8.29 6.97
N CYS A 39 -1.08 8.52 6.93
CA CYS A 39 -1.71 9.26 5.83
C CYS A 39 -1.38 10.75 5.95
N LEU A 40 -0.63 11.29 4.98
CA LEU A 40 -0.32 12.72 4.86
C LEU A 40 -0.99 13.37 3.63
N VAL A 41 -1.60 12.59 2.76
CA VAL A 41 -2.29 13.00 1.54
C VAL A 41 -3.73 12.56 1.63
N ASP A 42 -4.67 13.42 1.27
CA ASP A 42 -6.08 13.02 1.17
C ASP A 42 -6.25 11.95 0.07
N LEU A 43 -6.72 10.79 0.46
CA LEU A 43 -6.96 9.64 -0.39
C LEU A 43 -8.46 9.36 -0.61
N SER A 44 -9.34 10.27 -0.19
CA SER A 44 -10.80 10.11 -0.31
C SER A 44 -11.27 9.93 -1.75
N ALA A 45 -10.63 10.62 -2.71
CA ALA A 45 -10.88 10.47 -4.15
C ALA A 45 -10.62 9.04 -4.67
N TYR A 46 -9.86 8.23 -3.93
CA TYR A 46 -9.55 6.83 -4.25
C TYR A 46 -10.34 5.85 -3.37
N GLY A 47 -11.32 6.34 -2.61
CA GLY A 47 -12.17 5.51 -1.74
C GLY A 47 -11.57 5.20 -0.36
N PHE A 48 -10.52 5.90 0.06
CA PHE A 48 -9.91 5.72 1.38
C PHE A 48 -10.29 6.86 2.31
N ASP A 49 -11.04 6.52 3.36
CA ASP A 49 -11.41 7.44 4.44
C ASP A 49 -10.41 7.29 5.60
N GLU A 50 -9.17 7.70 5.34
CA GLU A 50 -8.10 7.67 6.33
C GLU A 50 -7.85 9.07 6.90
N PRO A 51 -7.77 9.21 8.22
CA PRO A 51 -7.50 10.51 8.84
C PRO A 51 -6.12 11.01 8.45
N VAL A 52 -6.08 12.22 7.89
CA VAL A 52 -4.84 12.89 7.52
C VAL A 52 -4.25 13.56 8.76
N ALA A 53 -2.97 13.35 9.03
CA ALA A 53 -2.31 13.87 10.24
C ALA A 53 -2.45 15.39 10.40
N ARG A 54 -2.45 16.15 9.30
CA ARG A 54 -2.69 17.59 9.31
C ARG A 54 -4.10 17.93 9.81
N ALA A 55 -5.12 17.23 9.32
CA ALA A 55 -6.51 17.47 9.71
C ALA A 55 -6.71 17.21 11.21
N SER A 56 -6.09 16.16 11.75
CA SER A 56 -6.13 15.87 13.20
C SER A 56 -5.52 16.99 14.05
N LEU A 57 -4.41 17.57 13.61
CA LEU A 57 -3.78 18.71 14.29
C LEU A 57 -4.63 19.98 14.18
N GLU A 58 -5.23 20.24 13.02
CA GLU A 58 -6.14 21.37 12.79
C GLU A 58 -7.44 21.25 13.63
N THR A 59 -7.94 20.03 13.84
CA THR A 59 -9.05 19.73 14.77
C THR A 59 -8.69 20.04 16.23
N GLY A 60 -7.40 20.02 16.57
CA GLY A 60 -6.92 20.41 17.89
C GLY A 60 -6.20 19.31 18.67
N ALA A 61 -5.91 18.17 18.05
CA ALA A 61 -5.02 17.18 18.65
C ALA A 61 -3.71 17.86 19.06
N SER A 62 -3.25 17.61 20.29
CA SER A 62 -2.03 18.23 20.79
C SER A 62 -0.77 17.59 20.23
N VAL A 63 -0.83 16.28 19.99
CA VAL A 63 0.22 15.45 19.42
C VAL A 63 -0.43 14.33 18.62
N VAL A 64 0.14 14.01 17.47
CA VAL A 64 -0.20 12.83 16.68
C VAL A 64 1.03 11.93 16.52
N SER A 65 0.81 10.61 16.38
CA SER A 65 1.84 9.67 15.97
C SER A 65 1.36 8.84 14.78
N PHE A 66 2.29 8.44 13.93
CA PHE A 66 2.02 7.61 12.77
C PHE A 66 3.27 6.91 12.24
N SER A 67 3.07 5.89 11.41
CA SER A 67 4.15 5.11 10.81
C SER A 67 4.65 5.73 9.50
N GLY A 68 5.97 5.64 9.26
CA GLY A 68 6.60 6.08 8.02
C GLY A 68 6.49 5.06 6.88
N ASP A 69 6.37 3.78 7.20
CA ASP A 69 6.47 2.63 6.28
C ASP A 69 5.12 2.06 5.81
N LYS A 70 4.04 2.82 6.00
CA LYS A 70 2.69 2.44 5.53
C LYS A 70 2.24 3.36 4.40
N LEU A 71 1.13 4.10 4.57
CA LEU A 71 0.61 5.00 3.53
C LEU A 71 1.56 6.15 3.18
N LEU A 72 2.43 6.57 4.10
CA LEU A 72 3.47 7.53 3.79
C LEU A 72 4.44 7.02 2.71
N GLY A 73 4.66 5.70 2.64
CA GLY A 73 5.52 5.08 1.64
C GLY A 73 7.01 5.31 1.86
N GLY A 74 7.41 5.68 3.08
CA GLY A 74 8.79 5.92 3.49
C GLY A 74 9.41 4.74 4.25
N PRO A 75 10.53 4.95 4.94
CA PRO A 75 11.18 3.94 5.76
C PRO A 75 10.41 3.66 7.04
N GLN A 76 10.68 2.51 7.67
CA GLN A 76 10.12 2.18 8.98
C GLN A 76 10.60 3.16 10.04
N ALA A 77 9.67 3.97 10.52
CA ALA A 77 9.88 4.95 11.57
C ALA A 77 8.55 5.29 12.26
N GLY A 78 8.61 5.53 13.56
CA GLY A 78 7.52 6.19 14.28
C GLY A 78 7.73 7.71 14.22
N ILE A 79 6.76 8.42 13.68
CA ILE A 79 6.79 9.88 13.53
C ILE A 79 5.86 10.49 14.55
N ILE A 80 6.34 11.51 15.28
CA ILE A 80 5.56 12.27 16.24
C ILE A 80 5.55 13.73 15.80
N ALA A 81 4.36 14.29 15.63
CA ALA A 81 4.15 15.68 15.27
C ALA A 81 3.13 16.35 16.21
N GLY A 82 3.22 17.67 16.40
CA GLY A 82 2.27 18.39 17.25
C GLY A 82 2.85 19.65 17.88
N LYS A 83 2.28 20.07 19.01
CA LYS A 83 2.70 21.27 19.73
C LYS A 83 4.16 21.18 20.13
N ARG A 84 4.92 22.23 19.79
CA ARG A 84 6.38 22.29 19.98
C ARG A 84 6.80 21.91 21.41
N GLU A 85 6.15 22.50 22.41
CA GLU A 85 6.49 22.26 23.81
C GLU A 85 6.34 20.80 24.23
N LEU A 86 5.34 20.07 23.68
CA LEU A 86 5.13 18.66 23.96
C LEU A 86 6.15 17.79 23.25
N VAL A 87 6.39 18.06 21.96
CA VAL A 87 7.39 17.33 21.18
C VAL A 87 8.80 17.53 21.76
N GLU A 88 9.16 18.73 22.22
CA GLU A 88 10.44 18.98 22.89
C GLU A 88 10.57 18.23 24.21
N ARG A 89 9.50 18.13 25.00
CA ARG A 89 9.48 17.31 26.23
C ARG A 89 9.71 15.84 25.92
N ILE A 90 9.08 15.30 24.87
CA ILE A 90 9.29 13.92 24.41
C ILE A 90 10.75 13.72 24.01
N ARG A 91 11.34 14.64 23.22
CA ARG A 91 12.73 14.56 22.77
C ARG A 91 13.76 14.58 23.91
N ARG A 92 13.45 15.25 25.02
CA ARG A 92 14.32 15.32 26.21
C ARG A 92 14.23 14.08 27.09
N ASN A 93 13.22 13.21 26.89
CA ASN A 93 13.12 11.99 27.66
C ASN A 93 14.25 11.03 27.31
N PRO A 94 14.94 10.40 28.28
CA PRO A 94 16.02 9.45 28.01
C PRO A 94 15.64 8.29 27.08
N LEU A 95 14.38 7.82 27.12
CA LEU A 95 13.87 6.78 26.23
C LEU A 95 13.94 7.17 24.75
N PHE A 96 13.79 8.47 24.43
CA PHE A 96 13.90 8.92 23.05
C PHE A 96 15.27 8.60 22.44
N ARG A 97 16.35 8.71 23.22
CA ARG A 97 17.69 8.36 22.75
C ARG A 97 17.82 6.86 22.44
N ALA A 98 17.16 6.00 23.21
CA ALA A 98 17.17 4.55 22.99
C ALA A 98 16.31 4.15 21.78
N LEU A 99 15.21 4.86 21.52
CA LEU A 99 14.20 4.53 20.51
C LEU A 99 14.40 5.29 19.18
N ARG A 100 15.27 6.29 19.13
CA ARG A 100 15.48 7.07 17.92
C ARG A 100 16.01 6.21 16.77
N VAL A 101 15.52 6.50 15.57
CA VAL A 101 16.01 5.88 14.33
C VAL A 101 17.45 6.35 14.01
N ASP A 102 18.12 5.61 13.14
CA ASP A 102 19.46 5.92 12.66
C ASP A 102 19.47 7.02 11.57
N LYS A 103 20.67 7.41 11.12
CA LYS A 103 20.85 8.47 10.12
C LYS A 103 20.35 8.09 8.74
N LEU A 104 20.44 6.82 8.36
CA LEU A 104 19.98 6.34 7.04
C LEU A 104 18.46 6.41 6.98
N THR A 105 17.77 5.99 8.03
CA THR A 105 16.32 6.12 8.16
C THR A 105 15.88 7.59 8.10
N ILE A 106 16.61 8.51 8.76
CA ILE A 106 16.32 9.95 8.69
C ILE A 106 16.47 10.47 7.25
N ALA A 107 17.55 10.14 6.57
CA ALA A 107 17.79 10.58 5.19
C ALA A 107 16.73 10.03 4.21
N ALA A 108 16.35 8.77 4.36
CA ALA A 108 15.28 8.17 3.55
C ALA A 108 13.92 8.82 3.81
N LEU A 109 13.60 9.10 5.09
CA LEU A 109 12.37 9.80 5.46
C LEU A 109 12.35 11.24 4.92
N GLU A 110 13.48 11.95 5.00
CA GLU A 110 13.62 13.29 4.42
C GLU A 110 13.34 13.28 2.93
N ALA A 111 13.93 12.33 2.17
CA ALA A 111 13.67 12.18 0.74
C ALA A 111 12.18 11.97 0.44
N THR A 112 11.50 11.09 1.20
CA THR A 112 10.06 10.85 1.06
C THR A 112 9.25 12.12 1.34
N LEU A 113 9.53 12.83 2.43
CA LEU A 113 8.82 14.06 2.79
C LEU A 113 9.06 15.18 1.78
N VAL A 114 10.27 15.33 1.25
CA VAL A 114 10.59 16.31 0.18
C VAL A 114 9.80 16.00 -1.09
N THR A 115 9.69 14.72 -1.46
CA THR A 115 8.88 14.28 -2.61
C THR A 115 7.40 14.63 -2.42
N LEU A 116 6.86 14.42 -1.23
CA LEU A 116 5.50 14.83 -0.88
C LEU A 116 5.31 16.35 -0.96
N LEU A 117 6.22 17.13 -0.39
CA LEU A 117 6.16 18.61 -0.42
C LEU A 117 6.21 19.17 -1.84
N LYS A 118 6.89 18.50 -2.77
CA LYS A 118 6.90 18.85 -4.19
C LYS A 118 5.62 18.43 -4.93
N GLY A 119 4.72 17.72 -4.30
CA GLY A 119 3.51 17.17 -4.95
C GLY A 119 3.80 16.01 -5.91
N ALA A 120 5.01 15.46 -5.89
CA ALA A 120 5.44 14.39 -6.79
C ALA A 120 4.98 13.01 -6.27
N HIS A 121 3.69 12.88 -5.97
CA HIS A 121 3.11 11.70 -5.31
C HIS A 121 3.35 10.40 -6.08
N ASP A 122 3.42 10.47 -7.41
CA ASP A 122 3.62 9.28 -8.26
C ASP A 122 5.08 8.77 -8.25
N GLU A 123 6.01 9.50 -7.65
CA GLU A 123 7.36 9.02 -7.35
C GLU A 123 7.42 8.15 -6.09
N ILE A 124 6.36 8.17 -5.27
CA ILE A 124 6.23 7.32 -4.08
C ILE A 124 5.46 6.06 -4.49
N PRO A 125 6.09 4.86 -4.46
CA PRO A 125 5.50 3.63 -4.97
C PRO A 125 4.11 3.33 -4.44
N THR A 126 3.89 3.45 -3.13
CA THR A 126 2.60 3.20 -2.48
C THR A 126 1.51 4.13 -3.02
N LEU A 127 1.78 5.44 -3.09
CA LEU A 127 0.81 6.42 -3.58
C LEU A 127 0.54 6.23 -5.07
N ARG A 128 1.57 5.97 -5.87
CA ARG A 128 1.41 5.64 -7.30
C ARG A 128 0.48 4.45 -7.50
N MET A 129 0.68 3.36 -6.76
CA MET A 129 -0.16 2.17 -6.85
C MET A 129 -1.62 2.45 -6.45
N ILE A 130 -1.86 3.26 -5.42
CA ILE A 130 -3.21 3.65 -4.99
C ILE A 130 -3.91 4.47 -6.07
N ARG A 131 -3.21 5.38 -6.72
CA ARG A 131 -3.76 6.34 -7.70
C ARG A 131 -4.08 5.74 -9.06
N LEU A 132 -3.54 4.55 -9.38
CA LEU A 132 -3.86 3.86 -10.63
C LEU A 132 -5.34 3.49 -10.72
N SER A 133 -6.02 3.92 -11.79
CA SER A 133 -7.40 3.53 -12.07
C SER A 133 -7.52 2.10 -12.61
N ALA A 134 -8.68 1.47 -12.44
CA ALA A 134 -8.94 0.15 -13.01
C ALA A 134 -8.89 0.17 -14.56
N GLU A 135 -9.26 1.28 -15.19
CA GLU A 135 -9.20 1.48 -16.64
C GLU A 135 -7.76 1.51 -17.14
N GLU A 136 -6.88 2.20 -16.41
CA GLU A 136 -5.46 2.23 -16.76
C GLU A 136 -4.82 0.86 -16.61
N ILE A 137 -5.12 0.14 -15.52
CA ILE A 137 -4.66 -1.24 -15.32
C ILE A 137 -5.21 -2.15 -16.41
N HIS A 138 -6.47 -2.00 -16.82
CA HIS A 138 -7.06 -2.76 -17.93
C HIS A 138 -6.31 -2.55 -19.23
N ARG A 139 -6.04 -1.29 -19.59
CA ARG A 139 -5.28 -0.95 -20.80
C ARG A 139 -3.88 -1.59 -20.79
N ARG A 140 -3.18 -1.49 -19.65
CA ARG A 140 -1.86 -2.12 -19.47
C ARG A 140 -1.94 -3.64 -19.56
N SER A 141 -2.96 -4.24 -18.93
CA SER A 141 -3.16 -5.70 -18.97
C SER A 141 -3.40 -6.21 -20.39
N ARG A 142 -4.16 -5.51 -21.21
CA ARG A 142 -4.35 -5.86 -22.62
C ARG A 142 -3.03 -5.87 -23.38
N ALA A 143 -2.27 -4.77 -23.31
CA ALA A 143 -0.97 -4.69 -23.98
C ALA A 143 0.02 -5.73 -23.46
N PHE A 144 -0.03 -6.05 -22.17
CA PHE A 144 0.78 -7.09 -21.55
C PHE A 144 0.42 -8.49 -22.09
N VAL A 145 -0.86 -8.82 -22.16
CA VAL A 145 -1.36 -10.12 -22.65
C VAL A 145 -1.01 -10.29 -24.14
N GLU A 146 -1.15 -9.25 -24.96
CA GLU A 146 -0.72 -9.28 -26.37
C GLU A 146 0.78 -9.60 -26.49
N LYS A 147 1.64 -8.97 -25.69
CA LYS A 147 3.09 -9.25 -25.65
C LYS A 147 3.39 -10.67 -25.18
N LEU A 148 2.62 -11.18 -24.21
CA LEU A 148 2.78 -12.54 -23.70
C LEU A 148 2.39 -13.55 -24.78
N HIS A 149 1.23 -13.39 -25.43
CA HIS A 149 0.82 -14.25 -26.54
C HIS A 149 1.85 -14.29 -27.69
N ALA A 150 2.42 -13.14 -28.03
CA ALA A 150 3.45 -13.07 -29.08
C ALA A 150 4.75 -13.84 -28.72
N ARG A 151 4.98 -14.16 -27.46
CA ARG A 151 6.14 -14.92 -26.98
C ARG A 151 5.87 -16.42 -26.76
N LEU A 152 4.59 -16.79 -26.64
CA LEU A 152 4.25 -18.18 -26.45
C LEU A 152 4.41 -18.96 -27.77
N PRO A 153 5.02 -20.16 -27.74
CA PRO A 153 5.07 -21.03 -28.90
C PRO A 153 3.67 -21.38 -29.43
N ALA A 154 3.50 -21.48 -30.75
CA ALA A 154 2.23 -21.86 -31.34
C ALA A 154 1.73 -23.24 -30.85
N ALA A 155 2.64 -24.12 -30.42
CA ALA A 155 2.32 -25.44 -29.86
C ALA A 155 1.55 -25.35 -28.53
N LEU A 156 1.56 -24.19 -27.84
CA LEU A 156 0.79 -23.96 -26.62
C LEU A 156 -0.59 -23.34 -26.90
N ALA A 157 -0.92 -23.08 -28.14
CA ALA A 157 -2.24 -22.58 -28.52
C ALA A 157 -3.32 -23.59 -28.11
N GLY A 158 -4.24 -23.13 -27.25
CA GLY A 158 -5.30 -23.98 -26.69
C GLY A 158 -4.92 -24.73 -25.39
N GLU A 159 -3.64 -24.73 -24.97
CA GLU A 159 -3.21 -25.33 -23.71
C GLU A 159 -3.04 -24.29 -22.58
N VAL A 160 -2.92 -23.03 -22.95
CA VAL A 160 -2.81 -21.90 -22.02
C VAL A 160 -4.00 -20.97 -22.25
N GLU A 161 -4.79 -20.77 -21.23
CA GLU A 161 -5.88 -19.80 -21.21
C GLU A 161 -5.45 -18.57 -20.44
N ILE A 162 -5.63 -17.39 -21.03
CA ILE A 162 -5.31 -16.09 -20.41
C ILE A 162 -6.54 -15.20 -20.50
N GLU A 163 -7.05 -14.79 -19.35
CA GLU A 163 -8.24 -13.96 -19.20
C GLU A 163 -7.92 -12.69 -18.42
N ILE A 164 -8.52 -11.56 -18.82
CA ILE A 164 -8.52 -10.33 -18.03
C ILE A 164 -9.90 -10.18 -17.41
N SER A 165 -9.96 -10.17 -16.09
CA SER A 165 -11.22 -10.08 -15.35
C SER A 165 -11.20 -8.96 -14.30
N GLU A 166 -12.37 -8.66 -13.77
CA GLU A 166 -12.49 -7.76 -12.61
C GLU A 166 -11.86 -8.38 -11.38
N GLY A 167 -11.28 -7.52 -10.54
CA GLY A 167 -10.63 -7.94 -9.32
C GLY A 167 -10.58 -6.82 -8.27
N GLN A 168 -10.02 -7.15 -7.14
CA GLN A 168 -9.83 -6.22 -6.03
C GLN A 168 -8.38 -6.28 -5.56
N SER A 169 -7.75 -5.11 -5.44
CA SER A 169 -6.47 -4.95 -4.77
C SER A 169 -6.73 -4.51 -3.33
N VAL A 170 -5.98 -5.07 -2.40
CA VAL A 170 -6.01 -4.68 -0.99
C VAL A 170 -4.73 -3.95 -0.64
N LEU A 171 -4.82 -2.94 0.21
CA LEU A 171 -3.64 -2.39 0.87
C LEU A 171 -3.16 -3.37 1.93
N GLY A 172 -1.85 -3.52 2.05
CA GLY A 172 -1.25 -4.44 3.00
C GLY A 172 -1.67 -4.19 4.45
N GLY A 173 -1.44 -5.16 5.33
CA GLY A 173 -1.79 -5.06 6.74
C GLY A 173 -1.22 -3.83 7.43
N GLY A 174 -1.95 -3.32 8.40
CA GLY A 174 -1.55 -2.17 9.17
C GLY A 174 -2.03 -0.80 8.67
N SER A 175 -2.76 -0.73 7.55
CA SER A 175 -3.28 0.55 7.00
C SER A 175 -4.81 0.59 7.00
N THR A 176 -5.45 -0.13 6.12
CA THR A 176 -6.88 -0.01 5.81
C THR A 176 -7.54 -1.38 5.68
N PRO A 177 -7.80 -2.10 6.79
CA PRO A 177 -8.13 -3.54 6.77
C PRO A 177 -9.44 -3.91 6.07
N ALA A 178 -10.26 -2.95 5.67
CA ALA A 178 -11.57 -3.21 5.03
C ALA A 178 -11.75 -2.48 3.70
N GLN A 179 -10.74 -1.78 3.22
CA GLN A 179 -10.84 -0.99 1.99
C GLN A 179 -10.14 -1.70 0.84
N VAL A 180 -10.79 -1.70 -0.32
CA VAL A 180 -10.31 -2.34 -1.54
C VAL A 180 -10.31 -1.35 -2.68
N LEU A 181 -9.36 -1.52 -3.60
CA LEU A 181 -9.30 -0.80 -4.87
C LEU A 181 -9.83 -1.69 -5.99
N ALA A 182 -10.75 -1.19 -6.79
CA ALA A 182 -11.13 -1.85 -8.02
C ALA A 182 -9.92 -1.98 -8.94
N THR A 183 -9.70 -3.16 -9.50
CA THR A 183 -8.59 -3.46 -10.40
C THR A 183 -9.00 -4.38 -11.55
N ARG A 184 -8.07 -4.67 -12.42
CA ARG A 184 -8.17 -5.73 -13.43
C ARG A 184 -7.02 -6.71 -13.20
N VAL A 185 -7.35 -7.99 -13.14
CA VAL A 185 -6.38 -9.05 -12.93
C VAL A 185 -6.24 -9.89 -14.20
N ILE A 186 -5.05 -10.41 -14.40
CA ILE A 186 -4.75 -11.39 -15.46
C ILE A 186 -4.78 -12.76 -14.81
N ARG A 187 -5.71 -13.63 -15.25
CA ARG A 187 -5.86 -15.01 -14.81
C ARG A 187 -5.25 -15.93 -15.85
N ILE A 188 -4.40 -16.84 -15.43
CA ILE A 188 -3.71 -17.77 -16.32
C ILE A 188 -3.93 -19.20 -15.82
N SER A 189 -4.38 -20.08 -16.71
CA SER A 189 -4.41 -21.53 -16.52
C SER A 189 -3.64 -22.25 -17.59
N SER A 190 -3.17 -23.46 -17.30
CA SER A 190 -2.44 -24.32 -18.22
C SER A 190 -2.94 -25.75 -18.12
N ALA A 191 -3.12 -26.40 -19.25
CA ALA A 191 -3.45 -27.83 -19.30
C ALA A 191 -2.28 -28.72 -18.85
N ARG A 192 -1.03 -28.20 -18.92
CA ARG A 192 0.18 -28.95 -18.56
C ARG A 192 0.61 -28.81 -17.12
N HIS A 193 0.30 -27.69 -16.49
CA HIS A 193 0.81 -27.33 -15.18
C HIS A 193 -0.30 -26.79 -14.30
N SER A 194 -0.38 -27.27 -13.05
CA SER A 194 -1.28 -26.68 -12.05
C SER A 194 -0.84 -25.26 -11.68
N ALA A 195 -1.77 -24.46 -11.15
CA ALA A 195 -1.48 -23.10 -10.68
C ALA A 195 -0.35 -23.08 -9.64
N ALA A 196 -0.29 -24.09 -8.75
CA ALA A 196 0.77 -24.22 -7.75
C ALA A 196 2.14 -24.50 -8.38
N GLN A 197 2.20 -25.30 -9.46
CA GLN A 197 3.44 -25.54 -10.18
C GLN A 197 3.93 -24.29 -10.91
N LEU A 198 3.02 -23.53 -11.54
CA LEU A 198 3.34 -22.27 -12.20
C LEU A 198 3.84 -21.23 -11.19
N GLU A 199 3.17 -21.08 -10.06
CA GLU A 199 3.57 -20.16 -8.98
C GLU A 199 4.96 -20.52 -8.46
N SER A 200 5.22 -21.78 -8.14
CA SER A 200 6.51 -22.23 -7.64
C SER A 200 7.66 -21.97 -8.64
N ARG A 201 7.43 -22.23 -9.95
CA ARG A 201 8.41 -21.93 -11.00
C ARG A 201 8.70 -20.43 -11.11
N LEU A 202 7.66 -19.59 -11.03
CA LEU A 202 7.80 -18.13 -11.04
C LEU A 202 8.55 -17.63 -9.81
N HIS A 203 8.24 -18.17 -8.63
CA HIS A 203 8.91 -17.81 -7.40
C HIS A 203 10.41 -18.16 -7.39
N LEU A 204 10.78 -19.29 -7.97
CA LEU A 204 12.16 -19.72 -8.12
C LEU A 204 12.87 -19.14 -9.34
N GLY A 205 12.16 -18.41 -10.18
CA GLY A 205 12.67 -17.80 -11.41
C GLY A 205 13.65 -16.65 -11.16
N LYS A 206 14.21 -16.12 -12.27
CA LYS A 206 15.10 -14.95 -12.26
C LYS A 206 14.62 -13.92 -13.29
N PRO A 207 14.04 -12.80 -12.86
CA PRO A 207 13.76 -12.42 -11.47
C PRO A 207 12.65 -13.29 -10.85
N PRO A 208 12.61 -13.45 -9.52
CA PRO A 208 11.51 -14.12 -8.84
C PRO A 208 10.22 -13.30 -8.98
N VAL A 209 9.12 -13.99 -9.24
CA VAL A 209 7.79 -13.37 -9.35
C VAL A 209 6.87 -14.02 -8.32
N VAL A 210 6.26 -13.20 -7.46
CA VAL A 210 5.26 -13.63 -6.49
C VAL A 210 3.89 -13.36 -7.07
N ALA A 211 3.14 -14.42 -7.36
CA ALA A 211 1.78 -14.35 -7.87
C ALA A 211 0.78 -14.90 -6.84
N ARG A 212 -0.51 -14.66 -7.06
CA ARG A 212 -1.58 -15.28 -6.26
C ARG A 212 -2.14 -16.48 -6.99
N ILE A 213 -2.76 -17.39 -6.24
CA ILE A 213 -3.56 -18.47 -6.77
C ILE A 213 -4.99 -18.25 -6.29
N GLU A 214 -5.93 -18.17 -7.21
CA GLU A 214 -7.36 -18.08 -6.95
C GLU A 214 -8.10 -19.03 -7.90
N GLU A 215 -8.98 -19.88 -7.38
CA GLU A 215 -9.78 -20.83 -8.18
C GLU A 215 -8.92 -21.69 -9.14
N ASP A 216 -7.78 -22.18 -8.63
CA ASP A 216 -6.78 -22.98 -9.38
C ASP A 216 -6.21 -22.27 -10.62
N ARG A 217 -6.23 -20.95 -10.63
CA ARG A 217 -5.60 -20.09 -11.66
C ARG A 217 -4.52 -19.22 -11.05
N LEU A 218 -3.47 -19.01 -11.79
CA LEU A 218 -2.45 -18.00 -11.45
C LEU A 218 -3.02 -16.61 -11.70
N VAL A 219 -2.90 -15.71 -10.72
CA VAL A 219 -3.48 -14.38 -10.78
C VAL A 219 -2.39 -13.31 -10.62
N LEU A 220 -2.36 -12.39 -11.55
CA LEU A 220 -1.45 -11.24 -11.57
C LEU A 220 -2.24 -9.94 -11.58
N ASP A 221 -1.80 -8.98 -10.77
CA ASP A 221 -2.32 -7.62 -10.75
C ASP A 221 -1.20 -6.64 -11.12
N LEU A 222 -1.33 -5.99 -12.28
CA LEU A 222 -0.34 -5.02 -12.76
C LEU A 222 -0.33 -3.71 -11.96
N ARG A 223 -1.21 -3.54 -10.99
CA ARG A 223 -1.12 -2.44 -10.02
C ARG A 223 0.21 -2.43 -9.29
N THR A 224 0.71 -3.61 -8.91
CA THR A 224 1.96 -3.77 -8.15
C THR A 224 3.18 -4.02 -9.02
N VAL A 225 3.03 -3.94 -10.33
CA VAL A 225 4.12 -4.10 -11.31
C VAL A 225 4.36 -2.76 -12.00
N PHE A 226 5.58 -2.24 -11.92
CA PHE A 226 5.91 -1.01 -12.62
C PHE A 226 6.08 -1.26 -14.12
N PRO A 227 5.77 -0.29 -15.00
CA PRO A 227 5.86 -0.45 -16.45
C PRO A 227 7.22 -0.94 -16.93
N GLU A 228 8.30 -0.51 -16.30
CA GLU A 228 9.67 -0.94 -16.60
C GLU A 228 9.95 -2.41 -16.24
N GLN A 229 9.15 -3.01 -15.38
CA GLN A 229 9.24 -4.42 -14.96
C GLN A 229 8.43 -5.36 -15.87
N GLU A 230 7.44 -4.85 -16.61
CA GLU A 230 6.56 -5.65 -17.46
C GLU A 230 7.31 -6.52 -18.48
N PRO A 231 8.37 -6.04 -19.18
CA PRO A 231 9.10 -6.89 -20.11
C PRO A 231 9.76 -8.11 -19.46
N ALA A 232 10.28 -7.95 -18.25
CA ALA A 232 10.88 -9.04 -17.48
C ALA A 232 9.80 -10.03 -16.99
N LEU A 233 8.65 -9.53 -16.57
CA LEU A 233 7.52 -10.35 -16.15
C LEU A 233 6.96 -11.17 -17.33
N VAL A 234 6.82 -10.56 -18.53
CA VAL A 234 6.42 -11.27 -19.74
C VAL A 234 7.40 -12.41 -20.08
N ALA A 235 8.71 -12.14 -19.96
CA ALA A 235 9.73 -13.15 -20.23
C ALA A 235 9.67 -14.30 -19.21
N ALA A 236 9.52 -14.00 -17.93
CA ALA A 236 9.40 -15.00 -16.87
C ALA A 236 8.16 -15.89 -17.07
N LEU A 237 7.00 -15.31 -17.38
CA LEU A 237 5.77 -16.05 -17.65
C LEU A 237 5.91 -16.94 -18.91
N ALA A 238 6.45 -16.41 -20.01
CA ALA A 238 6.63 -17.19 -21.23
C ALA A 238 7.56 -18.41 -21.00
N ALA A 239 8.60 -18.27 -20.20
CA ALA A 239 9.48 -19.38 -19.82
C ALA A 239 8.81 -20.41 -18.89
N THR A 240 7.94 -19.93 -17.99
CA THR A 240 7.25 -20.77 -16.99
C THR A 240 6.15 -21.62 -17.63
N LEU A 241 5.49 -21.11 -18.66
CA LEU A 241 4.37 -21.75 -19.36
C LEU A 241 4.82 -22.80 -20.38
N GLN A 242 6.11 -22.85 -20.76
CA GLN A 242 6.71 -23.86 -21.62
C GLN A 242 7.04 -25.12 -20.82
#